data_6c32dd510b979f202de04a181c94a2af
#
_entry.id   6c32dd510b979f202de04a181c94a2af
#
_cell.length_a   1.000
_cell.length_b   1.000
_cell.length_c   1.000
_cell.angle_alpha   90.00
_cell.angle_beta   90.00
_cell.angle_gamma   90.00
#
_symmetry.space_group_name_H-M   'P 1'
#
loop_
_entity.id
_entity.type
_entity.pdbx_description
1 polymer ?
#
loop_
_entity_poly.entity_id
_entity_poly.type
_entity_poly.pdbx_seq_one_letter_code
_entity_poly.pdbx_strand_id
1 'polypeptide(L)'
;MTTTTHPMADKPIGQLLRQFAVPSIIAMLVSSLYNIIDQLFIGQSIGLLGNAATNIAFPLTPTCVAFSLMFGIGGAARFNLAMGAGRKKEAAAYMGNALLMLVSCGIVLCIIARLFLTPMLLLFGATDQVLDYARTYTGITSLGFPFLILATGGGHLIRADGSPQFSMICNLVGAIVNTVLDALFIFGFHMGMAGAAYATIIGQIISALLVIHYMCHFKTVPLHLSELKPKVNYIMHIVLLGASPFINQIAMMIVQVVMNNSLSHYGALSSYGSEIPLACSGIIAKVNMVLFSMIIGISQGMQPIASYNYGAGNYGRVRKVLHLALKAGFVISIISFLLFQFLPRQIISLFGSGSEDYFTFAEEYFRIYLFFTFVNCLQPIASNFFTAVGKAQKGIILSLTRQILFLLPLIILLPYIMGIDGIMYAGPCADLAAALLSIYLVVKEVNILKQKEAIHAQ
;
A
#
# COMPACT_ATOMS: atom_id res chain seq x y z
N MET A 1 28.85 2.15 -32.33
CA MET A 1 28.28 1.78 -31.02
C MET A 1 26.90 2.41 -30.91
N THR A 2 25.85 1.68 -31.23
CA THR A 2 24.48 2.14 -31.03
C THR A 2 24.27 2.21 -29.51
N THR A 3 24.30 3.41 -28.97
CA THR A 3 23.83 3.67 -27.59
C THR A 3 22.37 3.27 -27.54
N THR A 4 22.07 2.09 -27.00
CA THR A 4 20.70 1.72 -26.68
C THR A 4 20.23 2.70 -25.61
N THR A 5 19.59 3.75 -26.05
CA THR A 5 19.03 4.79 -25.16
C THR A 5 17.92 4.13 -24.32
N HIS A 6 18.04 4.26 -23.01
CA HIS A 6 17.08 3.64 -22.09
C HIS A 6 15.76 4.42 -22.19
N PRO A 7 14.59 3.76 -22.37
CA PRO A 7 13.30 4.45 -22.57
C PRO A 7 12.98 5.51 -21.50
N MET A 8 13.46 5.32 -20.26
CA MET A 8 13.29 6.29 -19.16
C MET A 8 14.12 7.56 -19.34
N ALA A 9 15.19 7.56 -20.19
CA ALA A 9 16.01 8.72 -20.44
C ALA A 9 15.40 9.64 -21.51
N ASP A 10 14.83 9.08 -22.59
CA ASP A 10 14.56 9.83 -23.82
C ASP A 10 13.07 10.16 -24.04
N LYS A 11 12.16 9.26 -23.63
CA LYS A 11 10.71 9.50 -23.86
C LYS A 11 10.21 10.73 -23.11
N PRO A 12 9.19 11.45 -23.66
CA PRO A 12 8.53 12.55 -22.96
C PRO A 12 8.00 12.11 -21.60
N ILE A 13 8.26 12.91 -20.56
CA ILE A 13 7.91 12.55 -19.17
C ILE A 13 6.42 12.29 -18.96
N GLY A 14 5.54 13.08 -19.63
CA GLY A 14 4.09 12.86 -19.52
C GLY A 14 3.65 11.52 -20.10
N GLN A 15 4.26 11.08 -21.20
CA GLN A 15 3.99 9.78 -21.80
C GLN A 15 4.50 8.64 -20.89
N LEU A 16 5.72 8.79 -20.35
CA LEU A 16 6.29 7.84 -19.41
C LEU A 16 5.41 7.71 -18.15
N LEU A 17 5.06 8.82 -17.51
CA LEU A 17 4.23 8.79 -16.32
C LEU A 17 2.90 8.08 -16.59
N ARG A 18 2.24 8.37 -17.72
CA ARG A 18 1.01 7.70 -18.11
C ARG A 18 1.22 6.19 -18.33
N GLN A 19 2.32 5.81 -19.00
CA GLN A 19 2.66 4.41 -19.28
C GLN A 19 2.90 3.61 -17.99
N PHE A 20 3.42 4.23 -16.93
CA PHE A 20 3.70 3.58 -15.65
C PHE A 20 2.56 3.73 -14.63
N ALA A 21 1.94 4.91 -14.56
CA ALA A 21 0.90 5.18 -13.57
C ALA A 21 -0.42 4.47 -13.87
N VAL A 22 -0.87 4.45 -15.14
CA VAL A 22 -2.15 3.81 -15.49
C VAL A 22 -2.18 2.33 -15.14
N PRO A 23 -1.20 1.48 -15.51
CA PRO A 23 -1.17 0.10 -15.08
C PRO A 23 -1.08 -0.06 -13.56
N SER A 24 -0.32 0.83 -12.88
CA SER A 24 -0.21 0.79 -11.42
C SER A 24 -1.52 1.16 -10.72
N ILE A 25 -2.27 2.14 -11.22
CA ILE A 25 -3.60 2.50 -10.72
C ILE A 25 -4.57 1.33 -10.89
N ILE A 26 -4.59 0.71 -12.08
CA ILE A 26 -5.46 -0.45 -12.35
C ILE A 26 -5.12 -1.60 -11.39
N ALA A 27 -3.84 -1.92 -11.22
CA ALA A 27 -3.40 -2.97 -10.29
C ALA A 27 -3.84 -2.69 -8.85
N MET A 28 -3.71 -1.44 -8.37
CA MET A 28 -4.11 -1.05 -7.02
C MET A 28 -5.63 -1.07 -6.84
N LEU A 29 -6.39 -0.56 -7.82
CA LEU A 29 -7.86 -0.60 -7.78
C LEU A 29 -8.38 -2.03 -7.77
N VAL A 30 -7.85 -2.90 -8.63
CA VAL A 30 -8.24 -4.31 -8.68
C VAL A 30 -7.92 -5.00 -7.35
N SER A 31 -6.74 -4.73 -6.78
CA SER A 31 -6.35 -5.26 -5.46
C SER A 31 -7.30 -4.81 -4.35
N SER A 32 -7.77 -3.57 -4.38
CA SER A 32 -8.73 -3.05 -3.42
C SER A 32 -10.11 -3.67 -3.59
N LEU A 33 -10.58 -3.82 -4.83
CA LEU A 33 -11.88 -4.38 -5.14
C LEU A 33 -11.97 -5.87 -4.77
N TYR A 34 -10.95 -6.66 -5.10
CA TYR A 34 -10.99 -8.08 -4.75
C TYR A 34 -10.99 -8.29 -3.23
N ASN A 35 -10.27 -7.49 -2.45
CA ASN A 35 -10.34 -7.56 -0.99
C ASN A 35 -11.75 -7.30 -0.45
N ILE A 36 -12.50 -6.36 -1.07
CA ILE A 36 -13.88 -6.08 -0.69
C ILE A 36 -14.78 -7.26 -1.05
N ILE A 37 -14.59 -7.87 -2.23
CA ILE A 37 -15.38 -9.01 -2.72
C ILE A 37 -15.14 -10.25 -1.84
N ASP A 38 -13.89 -10.56 -1.51
CA ASP A 38 -13.52 -11.67 -0.64
C ASP A 38 -14.20 -11.56 0.74
N GLN A 39 -14.14 -10.39 1.36
CA GLN A 39 -14.84 -10.12 2.63
C GLN A 39 -16.37 -10.28 2.51
N LEU A 40 -16.94 -9.92 1.38
CA LEU A 40 -18.36 -10.05 1.09
C LEU A 40 -18.76 -11.54 0.98
N PHE A 41 -17.97 -12.34 0.29
CA PHE A 41 -18.23 -13.77 0.13
C PHE A 41 -18.11 -14.53 1.46
N ILE A 42 -17.10 -14.23 2.27
CA ILE A 42 -16.95 -14.78 3.62
C ILE A 42 -18.14 -14.41 4.50
N GLY A 43 -18.54 -13.14 4.48
CA GLY A 43 -19.69 -12.65 5.26
C GLY A 43 -21.01 -13.29 4.86
N GLN A 44 -21.24 -13.53 3.57
CA GLN A 44 -22.46 -14.18 3.07
C GLN A 44 -22.52 -15.68 3.36
N SER A 45 -21.36 -16.36 3.35
CA SER A 45 -21.28 -17.81 3.51
C SER A 45 -21.22 -18.26 4.97
N ILE A 46 -20.38 -17.60 5.78
CA ILE A 46 -20.05 -18.02 7.14
C ILE A 46 -20.67 -17.07 8.17
N GLY A 47 -21.08 -15.90 7.73
CA GLY A 47 -21.70 -14.88 8.56
C GLY A 47 -20.70 -14.18 9.49
N LEU A 48 -21.19 -13.80 10.67
CA LEU A 48 -20.48 -12.95 11.63
C LEU A 48 -19.18 -13.58 12.14
N LEU A 49 -19.17 -14.90 12.38
CA LEU A 49 -17.98 -15.62 12.89
C LEU A 49 -16.85 -15.67 11.86
N GLY A 50 -17.18 -15.79 10.56
CA GLY A 50 -16.19 -15.74 9.48
C GLY A 50 -15.54 -14.36 9.37
N ASN A 51 -16.34 -13.30 9.38
CA ASN A 51 -15.81 -11.93 9.38
C ASN A 51 -14.99 -11.62 10.65
N ALA A 52 -15.41 -12.11 11.82
CA ALA A 52 -14.65 -11.97 13.05
C ALA A 52 -13.28 -12.69 12.94
N ALA A 53 -13.24 -13.90 12.38
CA ALA A 53 -12.02 -14.65 12.18
C ALA A 53 -11.02 -13.95 11.27
N THR A 54 -11.47 -13.40 10.15
CA THR A 54 -10.60 -12.62 9.24
C THR A 54 -10.11 -11.32 9.87
N ASN A 55 -10.94 -10.65 10.68
CA ASN A 55 -10.53 -9.46 11.43
C ASN A 55 -9.45 -9.76 12.48
N ILE A 56 -9.52 -10.90 13.16
CA ILE A 56 -8.48 -11.35 14.11
C ILE A 56 -7.18 -11.66 13.37
N ALA A 57 -7.26 -12.29 12.19
CA ALA A 57 -6.08 -12.58 11.36
C ALA A 57 -5.52 -11.33 10.64
N PHE A 58 -6.26 -10.22 10.65
CA PHE A 58 -5.93 -9.00 9.88
C PHE A 58 -4.49 -8.50 10.06
N PRO A 59 -3.87 -8.46 11.26
CA PRO A 59 -2.51 -7.89 11.40
C PRO A 59 -1.42 -8.62 10.60
N LEU A 60 -1.64 -9.86 10.24
CA LEU A 60 -0.64 -10.68 9.54
C LEU A 60 -0.43 -10.27 8.09
N THR A 61 -1.51 -10.01 7.35
CA THR A 61 -1.44 -9.61 5.94
C THR A 61 -0.76 -8.25 5.75
N PRO A 62 -1.14 -7.17 6.46
CA PRO A 62 -0.41 -5.90 6.41
C PRO A 62 1.07 -6.02 6.80
N THR A 63 1.42 -6.91 7.73
CA THR A 63 2.82 -7.17 8.09
C THR A 63 3.58 -7.78 6.91
N CYS A 64 3.03 -8.78 6.24
CA CYS A 64 3.63 -9.34 5.02
C CYS A 64 3.78 -8.28 3.93
N VAL A 65 2.75 -7.46 3.71
CA VAL A 65 2.80 -6.34 2.75
C VAL A 65 3.87 -5.32 3.13
N ALA A 66 4.03 -4.99 4.42
CA ALA A 66 5.08 -4.08 4.87
C ALA A 66 6.49 -4.56 4.46
N PHE A 67 6.79 -5.83 4.70
CA PHE A 67 8.06 -6.43 4.26
C PHE A 67 8.19 -6.49 2.74
N SER A 68 7.10 -6.80 2.02
CA SER A 68 7.08 -6.77 0.55
C SER A 68 7.45 -5.40 0.01
N LEU A 69 6.90 -4.33 0.60
CA LEU A 69 7.18 -2.95 0.21
C LEU A 69 8.63 -2.56 0.58
N MET A 70 9.12 -3.01 1.75
CA MET A 70 10.49 -2.72 2.17
C MET A 70 11.51 -3.23 1.16
N PHE A 71 11.45 -4.50 0.80
CA PHE A 71 12.39 -5.10 -0.12
C PHE A 71 12.08 -4.80 -1.59
N GLY A 72 10.79 -4.73 -1.96
CA GLY A 72 10.34 -4.44 -3.32
C GLY A 72 10.61 -3.00 -3.74
N ILE A 73 10.14 -2.02 -2.96
CA ILE A 73 10.34 -0.59 -3.26
C ILE A 73 11.79 -0.17 -3.03
N GLY A 74 12.39 -0.61 -1.91
CA GLY A 74 13.79 -0.30 -1.61
C GLY A 74 14.73 -0.87 -2.67
N GLY A 75 14.52 -2.12 -3.10
CA GLY A 75 15.28 -2.77 -4.16
C GLY A 75 15.09 -2.09 -5.52
N ALA A 76 13.85 -1.80 -5.90
CA ALA A 76 13.51 -1.09 -7.13
C ALA A 76 14.16 0.30 -7.22
N ALA A 77 14.12 1.06 -6.13
CA ALA A 77 14.73 2.39 -6.09
C ALA A 77 16.27 2.32 -6.22
N ARG A 78 16.93 1.41 -5.48
CA ARG A 78 18.38 1.21 -5.59
C ARG A 78 18.80 0.71 -6.96
N PHE A 79 18.04 -0.22 -7.53
CA PHE A 79 18.26 -0.71 -8.88
C PHE A 79 18.23 0.44 -9.89
N ASN A 80 17.18 1.24 -9.91
CA ASN A 80 17.02 2.32 -10.87
C ASN A 80 18.04 3.46 -10.67
N LEU A 81 18.40 3.80 -9.42
CA LEU A 81 19.47 4.75 -9.12
C LEU A 81 20.82 4.27 -9.69
N ALA A 82 21.14 2.99 -9.53
CA ALA A 82 22.38 2.41 -10.06
C ALA A 82 22.33 2.31 -11.59
N MET A 83 21.20 1.94 -12.19
CA MET A 83 20.99 1.89 -13.64
C MET A 83 21.16 3.28 -14.27
N GLY A 84 20.54 4.30 -13.70
CA GLY A 84 20.70 5.69 -14.15
C GLY A 84 22.14 6.19 -14.09
N ALA A 85 22.88 5.79 -13.05
CA ALA A 85 24.28 6.10 -12.89
C ALA A 85 25.23 5.23 -13.77
N GLY A 86 24.71 4.37 -14.63
CA GLY A 86 25.49 3.49 -15.51
C GLY A 86 26.12 2.27 -14.82
N ARG A 87 25.86 2.04 -13.52
CA ARG A 87 26.47 0.98 -12.70
C ARG A 87 25.67 -0.33 -12.79
N LYS A 88 25.64 -0.94 -13.98
CA LYS A 88 24.80 -2.12 -14.28
C LYS A 88 25.06 -3.34 -13.37
N LYS A 89 26.34 -3.61 -13.02
CA LYS A 89 26.69 -4.73 -12.11
C LYS A 89 26.13 -4.51 -10.70
N GLU A 90 26.18 -3.27 -10.22
CA GLU A 90 25.63 -2.90 -8.91
C GLU A 90 24.10 -2.99 -8.94
N ALA A 91 23.47 -2.56 -10.04
CA ALA A 91 22.02 -2.69 -10.24
C ALA A 91 21.57 -4.15 -10.19
N ALA A 92 22.26 -5.06 -10.90
CA ALA A 92 21.98 -6.50 -10.85
C ALA A 92 22.10 -7.07 -9.43
N ALA A 93 23.12 -6.63 -8.67
CA ALA A 93 23.32 -7.04 -7.28
C ALA A 93 22.17 -6.56 -6.36
N TYR A 94 21.69 -5.32 -6.53
CA TYR A 94 20.51 -4.84 -5.80
C TYR A 94 19.26 -5.66 -6.12
N MET A 95 19.04 -5.97 -7.40
CA MET A 95 17.91 -6.77 -7.84
C MET A 95 17.93 -8.18 -7.24
N GLY A 96 19.08 -8.88 -7.34
CA GLY A 96 19.25 -10.22 -6.81
C GLY A 96 19.08 -10.28 -5.29
N ASN A 97 19.65 -9.31 -4.55
CA ASN A 97 19.49 -9.26 -3.09
C ASN A 97 18.07 -8.89 -2.67
N ALA A 98 17.36 -8.02 -3.41
CA ALA A 98 15.96 -7.73 -3.14
C ALA A 98 15.08 -8.98 -3.31
N LEU A 99 15.28 -9.72 -4.41
CA LEU A 99 14.55 -10.98 -4.68
C LEU A 99 14.82 -12.02 -3.59
N LEU A 100 16.09 -12.19 -3.20
CA LEU A 100 16.48 -13.09 -2.11
C LEU A 100 15.75 -12.74 -0.80
N MET A 101 15.71 -11.43 -0.45
CA MET A 101 15.06 -10.97 0.77
C MET A 101 13.54 -11.15 0.74
N LEU A 102 12.90 -10.97 -0.42
CA LEU A 102 11.46 -11.24 -0.57
C LEU A 102 11.13 -12.70 -0.29
N VAL A 103 11.89 -13.62 -0.87
CA VAL A 103 11.66 -15.06 -0.68
C VAL A 103 12.00 -15.50 0.74
N SER A 104 13.18 -15.15 1.25
CA SER A 104 13.62 -15.59 2.58
C SER A 104 12.74 -15.01 3.69
N CYS A 105 12.36 -13.75 3.62
CA CYS A 105 11.45 -13.13 4.58
C CYS A 105 10.08 -13.81 4.56
N GLY A 106 9.55 -14.13 3.38
CA GLY A 106 8.28 -14.84 3.25
C GLY A 106 8.31 -16.22 3.91
N ILE A 107 9.39 -16.96 3.72
CA ILE A 107 9.58 -18.27 4.37
C ILE A 107 9.69 -18.11 5.88
N VAL A 108 10.47 -17.16 6.37
CA VAL A 108 10.62 -16.89 7.80
C VAL A 108 9.28 -16.53 8.45
N LEU A 109 8.52 -15.60 7.84
CA LEU A 109 7.20 -15.22 8.36
C LEU A 109 6.20 -16.38 8.33
N CYS A 110 6.24 -17.23 7.29
CA CYS A 110 5.44 -18.45 7.23
C CYS A 110 5.77 -19.38 8.41
N ILE A 111 7.04 -19.64 8.65
CA ILE A 111 7.50 -20.51 9.75
C ILE A 111 7.06 -19.92 11.10
N ILE A 112 7.26 -18.63 11.34
CA ILE A 112 6.86 -17.97 12.60
C ILE A 112 5.34 -18.07 12.77
N ALA A 113 4.56 -17.76 11.75
CA ALA A 113 3.10 -17.82 11.81
C ALA A 113 2.59 -19.23 12.09
N ARG A 114 3.25 -20.26 11.56
CA ARG A 114 2.90 -21.66 11.78
C ARG A 114 3.26 -22.16 13.18
N LEU A 115 4.45 -21.80 13.67
CA LEU A 115 4.92 -22.21 14.99
C LEU A 115 4.11 -21.56 16.12
N PHE A 116 3.75 -20.29 15.94
CA PHE A 116 3.04 -19.48 16.96
C PHE A 116 1.57 -19.22 16.62
N LEU A 117 0.95 -20.04 15.76
CA LEU A 117 -0.40 -19.81 15.24
C LEU A 117 -1.42 -19.51 16.33
N THR A 118 -1.60 -20.44 17.28
CA THR A 118 -2.61 -20.29 18.33
C THR A 118 -2.27 -19.18 19.33
N PRO A 119 -1.03 -19.07 19.87
CA PRO A 119 -0.66 -17.95 20.73
C PRO A 119 -0.87 -16.57 20.09
N MET A 120 -0.55 -16.44 18.80
CA MET A 120 -0.75 -15.20 18.07
C MET A 120 -2.24 -14.83 17.94
N LEU A 121 -3.07 -15.78 17.57
CA LEU A 121 -4.51 -15.53 17.42
C LEU A 121 -5.17 -15.15 18.75
N LEU A 122 -4.76 -15.79 19.84
CA LEU A 122 -5.21 -15.42 21.18
C LEU A 122 -4.75 -14.01 21.58
N LEU A 123 -3.49 -13.67 21.26
CA LEU A 123 -2.96 -12.31 21.47
C LEU A 123 -3.74 -11.26 20.68
N PHE A 124 -4.22 -11.61 19.49
CA PHE A 124 -5.04 -10.73 18.64
C PHE A 124 -6.52 -10.67 19.08
N GLY A 125 -6.89 -11.40 20.14
CA GLY A 125 -8.22 -11.34 20.75
C GLY A 125 -9.20 -12.41 20.26
N ALA A 126 -8.71 -13.55 19.77
CA ALA A 126 -9.58 -14.68 19.42
C ALA A 126 -10.32 -15.20 20.63
N THR A 127 -11.65 -15.27 20.53
CA THR A 127 -12.51 -15.94 21.51
C THR A 127 -12.67 -17.42 21.16
N ASP A 128 -13.09 -18.25 22.10
CA ASP A 128 -13.28 -19.69 21.87
C ASP A 128 -14.19 -20.00 20.67
N GLN A 129 -15.21 -19.17 20.44
CA GLN A 129 -16.15 -19.33 19.32
C GLN A 129 -15.52 -19.03 17.94
N VAL A 130 -14.54 -18.14 17.90
CA VAL A 130 -13.93 -17.65 16.64
C VAL A 130 -12.59 -18.32 16.38
N LEU A 131 -11.95 -18.89 17.42
CA LEU A 131 -10.60 -19.43 17.36
C LEU A 131 -10.44 -20.52 16.30
N ASP A 132 -11.40 -21.44 16.18
CA ASP A 132 -11.30 -22.54 15.21
C ASP A 132 -11.39 -22.05 13.76
N TYR A 133 -12.26 -21.08 13.50
CA TYR A 133 -12.35 -20.41 12.18
C TYR A 133 -11.06 -19.65 11.86
N ALA A 134 -10.54 -18.90 12.83
CA ALA A 134 -9.32 -18.13 12.68
C ALA A 134 -8.09 -19.05 12.49
N ARG A 135 -8.01 -20.19 13.22
CA ARG A 135 -6.95 -21.20 13.06
C ARG A 135 -7.00 -21.84 11.67
N THR A 136 -8.18 -22.20 11.20
CA THR A 136 -8.37 -22.80 9.86
C THR A 136 -7.92 -21.81 8.79
N TYR A 137 -8.43 -20.58 8.81
CA TYR A 137 -8.09 -19.55 7.85
C TYR A 137 -6.60 -19.19 7.86
N THR A 138 -6.08 -18.80 9.03
CA THR A 138 -4.68 -18.37 9.19
C THR A 138 -3.71 -19.52 8.98
N GLY A 139 -4.05 -20.72 9.44
CA GLY A 139 -3.24 -21.91 9.25
C GLY A 139 -3.01 -22.23 7.76
N ILE A 140 -4.00 -22.02 6.93
CA ILE A 140 -3.90 -22.18 5.48
C ILE A 140 -3.21 -20.94 4.87
N THR A 141 -3.72 -19.73 5.10
CA THR A 141 -3.20 -18.51 4.44
C THR A 141 -1.74 -18.21 4.77
N SER A 142 -1.24 -18.63 5.95
CA SER A 142 0.18 -18.47 6.30
C SER A 142 1.13 -19.23 5.35
N LEU A 143 0.69 -20.33 4.75
CA LEU A 143 1.46 -21.02 3.70
C LEU A 143 1.60 -20.18 2.43
N GLY A 144 0.70 -19.23 2.23
CA GLY A 144 0.73 -18.27 1.13
C GLY A 144 1.70 -17.10 1.32
N PHE A 145 2.22 -16.85 2.52
CA PHE A 145 3.06 -15.68 2.81
C PHE A 145 4.29 -15.54 1.91
N PRO A 146 5.06 -16.59 1.59
CA PRO A 146 6.17 -16.48 0.64
C PRO A 146 5.71 -15.99 -0.73
N PHE A 147 4.58 -16.49 -1.19
CA PHE A 147 4.01 -16.12 -2.49
C PHE A 147 3.43 -14.71 -2.49
N LEU A 148 2.72 -14.32 -1.43
CA LEU A 148 2.21 -12.96 -1.24
C LEU A 148 3.34 -11.93 -1.27
N ILE A 149 4.40 -12.17 -0.50
CA ILE A 149 5.54 -11.25 -0.38
C ILE A 149 6.27 -11.15 -1.72
N LEU A 150 6.48 -12.29 -2.38
CA LEU A 150 7.14 -12.33 -3.68
C LEU A 150 6.28 -11.66 -4.78
N ALA A 151 4.98 -11.93 -4.83
CA ALA A 151 4.07 -11.33 -5.80
C ALA A 151 4.01 -9.82 -5.66
N THR A 152 3.79 -9.33 -4.44
CA THR A 152 3.68 -7.90 -4.15
C THR A 152 5.01 -7.17 -4.36
N GLY A 153 6.09 -7.63 -3.73
CA GLY A 153 7.41 -7.01 -3.83
C GLY A 153 8.01 -7.13 -5.22
N GLY A 154 7.88 -8.30 -5.85
CA GLY A 154 8.33 -8.55 -7.21
C GLY A 154 7.65 -7.68 -8.26
N GLY A 155 6.38 -7.31 -8.04
CA GLY A 155 5.69 -6.35 -8.89
C GLY A 155 6.39 -4.98 -8.96
N HIS A 156 7.01 -4.52 -7.86
CA HIS A 156 7.83 -3.30 -7.85
C HIS A 156 9.13 -3.48 -8.64
N LEU A 157 9.77 -4.64 -8.53
CA LEU A 157 10.99 -4.97 -9.27
C LEU A 157 10.73 -5.05 -10.78
N ILE A 158 9.60 -5.63 -11.21
CA ILE A 158 9.16 -5.69 -12.61
C ILE A 158 8.92 -4.28 -13.18
N ARG A 159 8.28 -3.39 -12.40
CA ARG A 159 8.11 -1.99 -12.80
C ARG A 159 9.44 -1.28 -12.95
N ALA A 160 10.38 -1.55 -12.06
CA ALA A 160 11.74 -1.00 -12.13
C ALA A 160 12.47 -1.39 -13.41
N ASP A 161 12.24 -2.61 -13.91
CA ASP A 161 12.76 -3.11 -15.19
C ASP A 161 12.04 -2.54 -16.43
N GLY A 162 11.12 -1.59 -16.24
CA GLY A 162 10.41 -0.92 -17.34
C GLY A 162 9.18 -1.65 -17.86
N SER A 163 8.64 -2.62 -17.11
CA SER A 163 7.48 -3.43 -17.52
C SER A 163 6.26 -3.28 -16.58
N PRO A 164 5.69 -2.07 -16.42
CA PRO A 164 4.56 -1.83 -15.53
C PRO A 164 3.30 -2.61 -15.94
N GLN A 165 3.10 -2.84 -17.23
CA GLN A 165 1.96 -3.62 -17.74
C GLN A 165 2.05 -5.09 -17.29
N PHE A 166 3.24 -5.69 -17.30
CA PHE A 166 3.40 -7.06 -16.83
C PHE A 166 3.17 -7.18 -15.32
N SER A 167 3.66 -6.20 -14.55
CA SER A 167 3.35 -6.10 -13.12
C SER A 167 1.85 -6.02 -12.85
N MET A 168 1.11 -5.22 -13.64
CA MET A 168 -0.35 -5.15 -13.58
C MET A 168 -0.99 -6.53 -13.88
N ILE A 169 -0.54 -7.21 -14.94
CA ILE A 169 -1.07 -8.54 -15.31
C ILE A 169 -0.86 -9.54 -14.18
N CYS A 170 0.30 -9.57 -13.52
CA CYS A 170 0.54 -10.45 -12.37
C CYS A 170 -0.50 -10.27 -11.27
N ASN A 171 -0.80 -9.00 -10.91
CA ASN A 171 -1.80 -8.69 -9.90
C ASN A 171 -3.23 -9.02 -10.37
N LEU A 172 -3.57 -8.67 -11.62
CA LEU A 172 -4.90 -8.87 -12.19
C LEU A 172 -5.25 -10.36 -12.26
N VAL A 173 -4.34 -11.18 -12.78
CA VAL A 173 -4.54 -12.63 -12.90
C VAL A 173 -4.74 -13.27 -11.53
N GLY A 174 -3.92 -12.91 -10.54
CA GLY A 174 -4.07 -13.42 -9.17
C GLY A 174 -5.41 -13.03 -8.55
N ALA A 175 -5.85 -11.78 -8.72
CA ALA A 175 -7.12 -11.30 -8.20
C ALA A 175 -8.33 -11.98 -8.87
N ILE A 176 -8.30 -12.16 -10.19
CA ILE A 176 -9.37 -12.86 -10.94
C ILE A 176 -9.45 -14.32 -10.49
N VAL A 177 -8.30 -15.02 -10.45
CA VAL A 177 -8.27 -16.42 -10.01
C VAL A 177 -8.78 -16.55 -8.58
N ASN A 178 -8.33 -15.72 -7.66
CA ASN A 178 -8.83 -15.71 -6.29
C ASN A 178 -10.37 -15.53 -6.27
N THR A 179 -10.91 -14.50 -6.90
CA THR A 179 -12.36 -14.22 -6.90
C THR A 179 -13.19 -15.36 -7.50
N VAL A 180 -12.72 -15.96 -8.59
CA VAL A 180 -13.41 -17.10 -9.23
C VAL A 180 -13.37 -18.33 -8.32
N LEU A 181 -12.21 -18.62 -7.72
CA LEU A 181 -12.06 -19.77 -6.83
C LEU A 181 -12.78 -19.56 -5.50
N ASP A 182 -12.86 -18.33 -4.98
CA ASP A 182 -13.68 -18.02 -3.81
C ASP A 182 -15.16 -18.40 -4.05
N ALA A 183 -15.72 -17.96 -5.16
CA ALA A 183 -17.08 -18.31 -5.53
C ALA A 183 -17.27 -19.82 -5.66
N LEU A 184 -16.32 -20.52 -6.30
CA LEU A 184 -16.38 -21.95 -6.52
C LEU A 184 -16.22 -22.75 -5.22
N PHE A 185 -15.22 -22.41 -4.39
CA PHE A 185 -14.92 -23.19 -3.18
C PHE A 185 -15.90 -22.89 -2.04
N ILE A 186 -16.33 -21.64 -1.92
CA ILE A 186 -17.26 -21.24 -0.86
C ILE A 186 -18.68 -21.70 -1.19
N PHE A 187 -19.20 -21.35 -2.37
CA PHE A 187 -20.62 -21.61 -2.73
C PHE A 187 -20.80 -22.93 -3.50
N GLY A 188 -19.86 -23.32 -4.35
CA GLY A 188 -19.94 -24.57 -5.14
C GLY A 188 -19.60 -25.81 -4.32
N PHE A 189 -18.47 -25.82 -3.63
CA PHE A 189 -17.98 -26.95 -2.85
C PHE A 189 -18.30 -26.85 -1.36
N HIS A 190 -18.89 -25.76 -0.90
CA HIS A 190 -19.27 -25.53 0.51
C HIS A 190 -18.11 -25.71 1.51
N MET A 191 -16.90 -25.31 1.12
CA MET A 191 -15.69 -25.47 1.92
C MET A 191 -15.56 -24.41 3.06
N GLY A 192 -16.46 -23.42 3.11
CA GLY A 192 -16.46 -22.39 4.15
C GLY A 192 -15.14 -21.60 4.23
N MET A 193 -14.62 -21.41 5.45
CA MET A 193 -13.36 -20.66 5.70
C MET A 193 -12.15 -21.25 5.00
N ALA A 194 -12.06 -22.57 4.91
CA ALA A 194 -10.96 -23.25 4.22
C ALA A 194 -11.00 -22.94 2.72
N GLY A 195 -12.18 -22.85 2.11
CA GLY A 195 -12.36 -22.50 0.71
C GLY A 195 -11.80 -21.12 0.38
N ALA A 196 -12.17 -20.10 1.17
CA ALA A 196 -11.64 -18.75 1.03
C ALA A 196 -10.11 -18.72 1.17
N ALA A 197 -9.57 -19.42 2.16
CA ALA A 197 -8.13 -19.50 2.39
C ALA A 197 -7.38 -20.16 1.23
N TYR A 198 -7.87 -21.27 0.69
CA TYR A 198 -7.27 -21.94 -0.48
C TYR A 198 -7.34 -21.08 -1.74
N ALA A 199 -8.47 -20.43 -2.00
CA ALA A 199 -8.61 -19.52 -3.14
C ALA A 199 -7.58 -18.38 -3.09
N THR A 200 -7.41 -17.80 -1.91
CA THR A 200 -6.41 -16.74 -1.66
C THR A 200 -4.99 -17.23 -1.95
N ILE A 201 -4.59 -18.39 -1.43
CA ILE A 201 -3.25 -18.93 -1.68
C ILE A 201 -3.03 -19.24 -3.16
N ILE A 202 -3.98 -19.86 -3.83
CA ILE A 202 -3.84 -20.22 -5.25
C ILE A 202 -3.66 -18.97 -6.10
N GLY A 203 -4.43 -17.90 -5.83
CA GLY A 203 -4.25 -16.61 -6.48
C GLY A 203 -2.84 -16.03 -6.26
N GLN A 204 -2.34 -16.09 -5.03
CA GLN A 204 -0.98 -15.65 -4.68
C GLN A 204 0.10 -16.48 -5.35
N ILE A 205 -0.04 -17.81 -5.41
CA ILE A 205 0.89 -18.72 -6.07
C ILE A 205 0.97 -18.39 -7.57
N ILE A 206 -0.15 -18.20 -8.23
CA ILE A 206 -0.18 -17.89 -9.68
C ILE A 206 0.50 -16.53 -9.93
N SER A 207 0.19 -15.52 -9.13
CA SER A 207 0.88 -14.23 -9.21
C SER A 207 2.39 -14.36 -9.01
N ALA A 208 2.82 -15.12 -8.01
CA ALA A 208 4.24 -15.35 -7.72
C ALA A 208 4.95 -16.11 -8.84
N LEU A 209 4.30 -17.10 -9.43
CA LEU A 209 4.85 -17.84 -10.59
C LEU A 209 5.05 -16.93 -11.80
N LEU A 210 4.11 -16.02 -12.07
CA LEU A 210 4.27 -15.02 -13.14
C LEU A 210 5.44 -14.07 -12.84
N VAL A 211 5.62 -13.66 -11.58
CA VAL A 211 6.77 -12.86 -11.14
C VAL A 211 8.07 -13.63 -11.37
N ILE A 212 8.15 -14.88 -10.93
CA ILE A 212 9.34 -15.75 -11.14
C ILE A 212 9.64 -15.89 -12.62
N HIS A 213 8.62 -16.18 -13.44
CA HIS A 213 8.77 -16.26 -14.88
C HIS A 213 9.40 -15.00 -15.46
N TYR A 214 8.93 -13.81 -15.06
CA TYR A 214 9.52 -12.55 -15.49
C TYR A 214 10.97 -12.39 -15.02
N MET A 215 11.27 -12.75 -13.77
CA MET A 215 12.63 -12.63 -13.23
C MET A 215 13.65 -13.50 -13.98
N CYS A 216 13.22 -14.63 -14.52
CA CYS A 216 14.06 -15.46 -15.40
C CYS A 216 14.30 -14.82 -16.78
N HIS A 217 13.48 -13.84 -17.18
CA HIS A 217 13.54 -13.13 -18.47
C HIS A 217 13.71 -11.62 -18.30
N PHE A 218 14.48 -11.22 -17.29
CA PHE A 218 14.71 -9.82 -16.96
C PHE A 218 15.34 -9.06 -18.13
N LYS A 219 14.84 -7.86 -18.45
CA LYS A 219 15.12 -7.20 -19.74
C LYS A 219 16.38 -6.35 -19.74
N THR A 220 16.67 -5.63 -18.65
CA THR A 220 17.70 -4.58 -18.64
C THR A 220 19.08 -5.08 -18.24
N VAL A 221 19.14 -6.07 -17.36
CA VAL A 221 20.39 -6.71 -16.91
C VAL A 221 20.17 -8.21 -16.76
N PRO A 222 21.14 -9.06 -17.16
CA PRO A 222 21.04 -10.50 -16.90
C PRO A 222 21.13 -10.75 -15.39
N LEU A 223 20.18 -11.50 -14.84
CA LEU A 223 20.21 -11.96 -13.46
C LEU A 223 20.84 -13.36 -13.42
N HIS A 224 22.06 -13.43 -12.89
CA HIS A 224 22.75 -14.70 -12.68
C HIS A 224 22.55 -15.19 -11.24
N LEU A 225 22.66 -16.48 -11.00
CA LEU A 225 22.60 -17.07 -9.65
C LEU A 225 23.67 -16.47 -8.69
N SER A 226 24.77 -15.97 -9.24
CA SER A 226 25.79 -15.25 -8.46
C SER A 226 25.27 -13.97 -7.80
N GLU A 227 24.26 -13.30 -8.38
CA GLU A 227 23.65 -12.09 -7.84
C GLU A 227 22.67 -12.36 -6.70
N LEU A 228 22.23 -13.61 -6.56
CA LEU A 228 21.39 -14.06 -5.43
C LEU A 228 22.20 -14.33 -4.15
N LYS A 229 23.53 -14.21 -4.18
CA LYS A 229 24.34 -14.33 -2.98
C LYS A 229 24.08 -13.14 -2.04
N PRO A 230 23.79 -13.41 -0.75
CA PRO A 230 23.50 -12.34 0.21
C PRO A 230 24.73 -11.46 0.40
N LYS A 231 24.56 -10.15 0.18
CA LYS A 231 25.59 -9.13 0.40
C LYS A 231 25.03 -8.08 1.36
N VAL A 232 25.51 -8.09 2.59
CA VAL A 232 24.96 -7.28 3.70
C VAL A 232 24.88 -5.79 3.34
N ASN A 233 25.88 -5.24 2.66
CA ASN A 233 25.86 -3.83 2.26
C ASN A 233 24.70 -3.50 1.31
N TYR A 234 24.42 -4.35 0.33
CA TYR A 234 23.29 -4.15 -0.59
C TYR A 234 21.95 -4.30 0.14
N ILE A 235 21.83 -5.30 1.00
CA ILE A 235 20.63 -5.53 1.82
C ILE A 235 20.36 -4.31 2.71
N MET A 236 21.38 -3.80 3.40
CA MET A 236 21.24 -2.62 4.27
C MET A 236 20.76 -1.39 3.48
N HIS A 237 21.33 -1.15 2.29
CA HIS A 237 20.88 -0.06 1.43
C HIS A 237 19.43 -0.21 0.95
N ILE A 238 19.00 -1.44 0.66
CA ILE A 238 17.61 -1.75 0.29
C ILE A 238 16.69 -1.47 1.47
N VAL A 239 17.00 -2.00 2.66
CA VAL A 239 16.23 -1.82 3.88
C VAL A 239 16.10 -0.34 4.23
N LEU A 240 17.19 0.43 4.13
CA LEU A 240 17.18 1.86 4.47
C LEU A 240 16.19 2.65 3.57
N LEU A 241 16.17 2.41 2.27
CA LEU A 241 15.20 3.06 1.37
C LEU A 241 13.80 2.52 1.52
N GLY A 242 13.66 1.23 1.75
CA GLY A 242 12.38 0.57 1.98
C GLY A 242 11.78 0.78 3.36
N ALA A 243 12.53 1.36 4.31
CA ALA A 243 12.04 1.64 5.66
C ALA A 243 10.85 2.60 5.67
N SER A 244 10.80 3.57 4.76
CA SER A 244 9.69 4.53 4.69
C SER A 244 8.34 3.86 4.38
N PRO A 245 8.18 3.09 3.27
CA PRO A 245 6.91 2.39 3.02
C PRO A 245 6.61 1.29 4.05
N PHE A 246 7.63 0.62 4.61
CA PHE A 246 7.46 -0.34 5.69
C PHE A 246 6.83 0.31 6.93
N ILE A 247 7.44 1.38 7.42
CA ILE A 247 6.96 2.12 8.60
C ILE A 247 5.56 2.66 8.36
N ASN A 248 5.30 3.21 7.17
CA ASN A 248 3.97 3.71 6.82
C ASN A 248 2.90 2.61 6.91
N GLN A 249 3.19 1.41 6.40
CA GLN A 249 2.25 0.28 6.41
C GLN A 249 1.97 -0.21 7.83
N ILE A 250 3.01 -0.36 8.67
CA ILE A 250 2.86 -0.74 10.07
C ILE A 250 2.11 0.34 10.86
N ALA A 251 2.45 1.61 10.63
CA ALA A 251 1.77 2.73 11.29
C ALA A 251 0.27 2.78 10.95
N MET A 252 -0.09 2.57 9.68
CA MET A 252 -1.50 2.48 9.28
C MET A 252 -2.25 1.35 10.00
N MET A 253 -1.61 0.18 10.15
CA MET A 253 -2.20 -0.95 10.89
C MET A 253 -2.43 -0.59 12.37
N ILE A 254 -1.45 0.01 13.04
CA ILE A 254 -1.58 0.43 14.44
C ILE A 254 -2.70 1.46 14.61
N VAL A 255 -2.72 2.47 13.75
CA VAL A 255 -3.75 3.52 13.77
C VAL A 255 -5.14 2.94 13.57
N GLN A 256 -5.30 1.96 12.66
CA GLN A 256 -6.60 1.32 12.42
C GLN A 256 -7.11 0.59 13.67
N VAL A 257 -6.24 -0.12 14.39
CA VAL A 257 -6.59 -0.81 15.64
C VAL A 257 -7.01 0.21 16.72
N VAL A 258 -6.23 1.27 16.91
CA VAL A 258 -6.55 2.31 17.90
C VAL A 258 -7.82 3.07 17.53
N MET A 259 -8.03 3.38 16.24
CA MET A 259 -9.24 4.01 15.74
C MET A 259 -10.48 3.18 16.06
N ASN A 260 -10.46 1.90 15.75
CA ASN A 260 -11.59 1.01 16.02
C ASN A 260 -11.90 0.91 17.52
N ASN A 261 -10.87 0.80 18.38
CA ASN A 261 -11.05 0.78 19.83
C ASN A 261 -11.63 2.10 20.37
N SER A 262 -11.14 3.23 19.88
CA SER A 262 -11.64 4.55 20.27
C SER A 262 -13.08 4.77 19.84
N LEU A 263 -13.43 4.39 18.59
CA LEU A 263 -14.80 4.48 18.09
C LEU A 263 -15.77 3.58 18.86
N SER A 264 -15.35 2.38 19.23
CA SER A 264 -16.16 1.48 20.06
C SER A 264 -16.41 2.06 21.45
N HIS A 265 -15.35 2.56 22.12
CA HIS A 265 -15.42 3.08 23.47
C HIS A 265 -16.26 4.37 23.54
N TYR A 266 -15.90 5.38 22.75
CA TYR A 266 -16.60 6.68 22.77
C TYR A 266 -17.96 6.63 22.07
N GLY A 267 -18.15 5.71 21.12
CA GLY A 267 -19.45 5.41 20.54
C GLY A 267 -20.45 4.90 21.58
N ALA A 268 -20.02 3.96 22.44
CA ALA A 268 -20.85 3.45 23.54
C ALA A 268 -21.25 4.52 24.56
N LEU A 269 -20.44 5.59 24.70
CA LEU A 269 -20.73 6.73 25.56
C LEU A 269 -21.59 7.80 24.87
N SER A 270 -21.83 7.70 23.57
CA SER A 270 -22.62 8.64 22.78
C SER A 270 -24.07 8.14 22.59
N SER A 271 -24.93 9.00 22.06
CA SER A 271 -26.31 8.67 21.70
C SER A 271 -26.39 7.65 20.55
N TYR A 272 -25.32 7.45 19.78
CA TYR A 272 -25.26 6.58 18.60
C TYR A 272 -24.92 5.12 18.92
N GLY A 273 -24.43 4.82 20.14
CA GLY A 273 -23.93 3.49 20.49
C GLY A 273 -22.60 3.16 19.81
N SER A 274 -22.05 1.98 20.07
CA SER A 274 -20.74 1.54 19.51
C SER A 274 -20.83 1.08 18.05
N GLU A 275 -21.98 0.59 17.60
CA GLU A 275 -22.12 -0.09 16.30
C GLU A 275 -22.16 0.91 15.13
N ILE A 276 -22.91 2.02 15.27
CA ILE A 276 -23.04 3.02 14.19
C ILE A 276 -21.70 3.66 13.85
N PRO A 277 -20.89 4.19 14.81
CA PRO A 277 -19.60 4.77 14.50
C PRO A 277 -18.61 3.77 13.87
N LEU A 278 -18.57 2.52 14.33
CA LEU A 278 -17.72 1.47 13.73
C LEU A 278 -18.14 1.15 12.29
N ALA A 279 -19.43 1.00 12.04
CA ALA A 279 -19.95 0.75 10.69
C ALA A 279 -19.63 1.89 9.73
N CYS A 280 -19.83 3.14 10.17
CA CYS A 280 -19.51 4.34 9.38
C CYS A 280 -18.00 4.46 9.10
N SER A 281 -17.16 4.20 10.08
CA SER A 281 -15.70 4.17 9.91
C SER A 281 -15.27 3.10 8.89
N GLY A 282 -15.91 1.94 8.91
CA GLY A 282 -15.66 0.88 7.93
C GLY A 282 -15.96 1.32 6.49
N ILE A 283 -17.04 2.07 6.27
CA ILE A 283 -17.36 2.63 4.95
C ILE A 283 -16.33 3.68 4.53
N ILE A 284 -15.99 4.61 5.42
CA ILE A 284 -14.98 5.63 5.17
C ILE A 284 -13.64 4.97 4.80
N ALA A 285 -13.23 3.91 5.52
CA ALA A 285 -12.01 3.18 5.23
C ALA A 285 -12.02 2.57 3.81
N LYS A 286 -13.14 1.97 3.37
CA LYS A 286 -13.29 1.39 2.03
C LYS A 286 -13.27 2.47 0.94
N VAL A 287 -13.95 3.58 1.14
CA VAL A 287 -13.95 4.71 0.21
C VAL A 287 -12.56 5.34 0.09
N ASN A 288 -11.89 5.55 1.22
CA ASN A 288 -10.50 6.00 1.25
C ASN A 288 -9.55 5.02 0.57
N MET A 289 -9.73 3.72 0.75
CA MET A 289 -8.93 2.68 0.10
C MET A 289 -8.96 2.81 -1.43
N VAL A 290 -10.13 3.08 -2.01
CA VAL A 290 -10.27 3.31 -3.46
C VAL A 290 -9.54 4.58 -3.89
N LEU A 291 -9.70 5.70 -3.17
CA LEU A 291 -9.00 6.94 -3.45
C LEU A 291 -7.48 6.78 -3.35
N PHE A 292 -7.00 6.22 -2.24
CA PHE A 292 -5.57 6.00 -2.03
C PHE A 292 -4.96 5.03 -3.03
N SER A 293 -5.72 4.04 -3.53
CA SER A 293 -5.27 3.14 -4.60
C SER A 293 -4.89 3.92 -5.86
N MET A 294 -5.66 4.94 -6.24
CA MET A 294 -5.33 5.80 -7.39
C MET A 294 -4.08 6.65 -7.12
N ILE A 295 -4.00 7.28 -5.95
CA ILE A 295 -2.87 8.14 -5.57
C ILE A 295 -1.57 7.32 -5.45
N ILE A 296 -1.64 6.16 -4.81
CA ILE A 296 -0.50 5.25 -4.68
C ILE A 296 -0.08 4.71 -6.05
N GLY A 297 -1.03 4.41 -6.95
CA GLY A 297 -0.74 4.00 -8.32
C GLY A 297 0.05 5.06 -9.10
N ILE A 298 -0.31 6.35 -9.00
CA ILE A 298 0.45 7.46 -9.57
C ILE A 298 1.86 7.51 -8.97
N SER A 299 1.95 7.42 -7.66
CA SER A 299 3.20 7.48 -6.91
C SER A 299 4.15 6.34 -7.28
N GLN A 300 3.64 5.12 -7.39
CA GLN A 300 4.40 3.95 -7.84
C GLN A 300 4.83 4.03 -9.29
N GLY A 301 4.01 4.63 -10.16
CA GLY A 301 4.36 4.90 -11.54
C GLY A 301 5.44 5.97 -11.70
N MET A 302 5.45 6.99 -10.84
CA MET A 302 6.47 8.04 -10.79
C MET A 302 7.83 7.48 -10.35
N GLN A 303 7.86 6.54 -9.42
CA GLN A 303 9.06 6.09 -8.70
C GLN A 303 10.20 5.61 -9.61
N PRO A 304 10.01 4.66 -10.56
CA PRO A 304 11.09 4.21 -11.43
C PRO A 304 11.65 5.33 -12.31
N ILE A 305 10.80 6.23 -12.79
CA ILE A 305 11.18 7.36 -13.64
C ILE A 305 12.04 8.36 -12.83
N ALA A 306 11.61 8.69 -11.62
CA ALA A 306 12.35 9.60 -10.73
C ALA A 306 13.69 9.01 -10.32
N SER A 307 13.73 7.73 -9.90
CA SER A 307 14.97 7.04 -9.48
C SER A 307 15.98 6.97 -10.60
N TYR A 308 15.60 6.53 -11.79
CA TYR A 308 16.48 6.41 -12.94
C TYR A 308 17.08 7.78 -13.32
N ASN A 309 16.22 8.79 -13.51
CA ASN A 309 16.68 10.12 -13.93
C ASN A 309 17.50 10.83 -12.86
N TYR A 310 17.23 10.57 -11.58
CA TYR A 310 18.06 11.08 -10.49
C TYR A 310 19.45 10.45 -10.50
N GLY A 311 19.53 9.12 -10.70
CA GLY A 311 20.81 8.41 -10.85
C GLY A 311 21.61 8.86 -12.08
N ALA A 312 20.92 9.22 -13.16
CA ALA A 312 21.53 9.73 -14.40
C ALA A 312 21.91 11.24 -14.35
N GLY A 313 21.61 11.94 -13.24
CA GLY A 313 21.87 13.38 -13.13
C GLY A 313 20.86 14.28 -13.87
N ASN A 314 19.81 13.71 -14.46
CA ASN A 314 18.79 14.43 -15.22
C ASN A 314 17.76 15.12 -14.30
N TYR A 315 18.20 16.08 -13.48
CA TYR A 315 17.40 16.70 -12.43
C TYR A 315 16.16 17.46 -12.95
N GLY A 316 16.23 18.03 -14.15
CA GLY A 316 15.08 18.67 -14.80
C GLY A 316 13.94 17.67 -15.07
N ARG A 317 14.26 16.44 -15.51
CA ARG A 317 13.28 15.38 -15.71
C ARG A 317 12.70 14.89 -14.39
N VAL A 318 13.51 14.81 -13.32
CA VAL A 318 13.06 14.46 -11.96
C VAL A 318 12.04 15.48 -11.44
N ARG A 319 12.31 16.78 -11.60
CA ARG A 319 11.35 17.84 -11.22
C ARG A 319 10.05 17.76 -12.02
N LYS A 320 10.16 17.51 -13.33
CA LYS A 320 9.00 17.44 -14.24
C LYS A 320 8.10 16.26 -13.89
N VAL A 321 8.66 15.06 -13.59
CA VAL A 321 7.83 13.90 -13.22
C VAL A 321 7.14 14.11 -11.87
N LEU A 322 7.83 14.70 -10.88
CA LEU A 322 7.23 15.04 -9.60
C LEU A 322 6.06 16.02 -9.76
N HIS A 323 6.26 17.09 -10.53
CA HIS A 323 5.21 18.08 -10.79
C HIS A 323 3.99 17.47 -11.47
N LEU A 324 4.18 16.62 -12.48
CA LEU A 324 3.08 15.94 -13.15
C LEU A 324 2.36 14.94 -12.25
N ALA A 325 3.10 14.20 -11.42
CA ALA A 325 2.50 13.27 -10.45
C ALA A 325 1.67 14.01 -9.41
N LEU A 326 2.18 15.12 -8.85
CA LEU A 326 1.43 15.98 -7.93
C LEU A 326 0.18 16.56 -8.60
N LYS A 327 0.30 17.08 -9.83
CA LYS A 327 -0.85 17.60 -10.57
C LYS A 327 -1.93 16.54 -10.78
N ALA A 328 -1.56 15.34 -11.21
CA ALA A 328 -2.50 14.23 -11.38
C ALA A 328 -3.13 13.81 -10.04
N GLY A 329 -2.34 13.73 -8.97
CA GLY A 329 -2.83 13.44 -7.62
C GLY A 329 -3.81 14.50 -7.12
N PHE A 330 -3.52 15.78 -7.33
CA PHE A 330 -4.44 16.88 -6.96
C PHE A 330 -5.76 16.82 -7.71
N VAL A 331 -5.75 16.52 -9.02
CA VAL A 331 -6.99 16.38 -9.79
C VAL A 331 -7.87 15.29 -9.21
N ILE A 332 -7.32 14.11 -8.93
CA ILE A 332 -8.07 13.00 -8.31
C ILE A 332 -8.55 13.39 -6.92
N SER A 333 -7.70 14.00 -6.10
CA SER A 333 -8.04 14.40 -4.73
C SER A 333 -9.14 15.46 -4.69
N ILE A 334 -9.14 16.42 -5.60
CA ILE A 334 -10.18 17.46 -5.71
C ILE A 334 -11.51 16.83 -6.15
N ILE A 335 -11.49 15.96 -7.15
CA ILE A 335 -12.72 15.25 -7.59
C ILE A 335 -13.29 14.44 -6.43
N SER A 336 -12.44 13.70 -5.72
CA SER A 336 -12.88 12.90 -4.56
C SER A 336 -13.42 13.78 -3.44
N PHE A 337 -12.76 14.90 -3.14
CA PHE A 337 -13.25 15.88 -2.16
C PHE A 337 -14.65 16.39 -2.51
N LEU A 338 -14.89 16.78 -3.77
CA LEU A 338 -16.20 17.24 -4.21
C LEU A 338 -17.25 16.14 -4.04
N LEU A 339 -16.93 14.90 -4.43
CA LEU A 339 -17.83 13.76 -4.23
C LEU A 339 -18.16 13.53 -2.76
N PHE A 340 -17.17 13.59 -1.88
CA PHE A 340 -17.33 13.32 -0.44
C PHE A 340 -18.10 14.45 0.29
N GLN A 341 -17.97 15.70 -0.17
CA GLN A 341 -18.66 16.82 0.43
C GLN A 341 -20.10 17.00 -0.06
N PHE A 342 -20.35 16.73 -1.36
CA PHE A 342 -21.64 17.00 -1.96
C PHE A 342 -22.55 15.75 -2.07
N LEU A 343 -21.98 14.55 -2.12
CA LEU A 343 -22.68 13.29 -2.32
C LEU A 343 -22.43 12.23 -1.23
N PRO A 344 -22.27 12.61 0.08
CA PRO A 344 -21.92 11.63 1.11
C PRO A 344 -23.03 10.58 1.27
N ARG A 345 -24.31 10.99 1.32
CA ARG A 345 -25.45 10.09 1.52
C ARG A 345 -25.57 9.06 0.39
N GLN A 346 -25.38 9.46 -0.86
CA GLN A 346 -25.40 8.56 -2.02
C GLN A 346 -24.27 7.53 -1.95
N ILE A 347 -23.06 7.97 -1.55
CA ILE A 347 -21.94 7.06 -1.38
C ILE A 347 -22.18 6.07 -0.26
N ILE A 348 -22.66 6.54 0.90
CA ILE A 348 -22.96 5.69 2.06
C ILE A 348 -24.05 4.66 1.71
N SER A 349 -25.10 5.07 0.99
CA SER A 349 -26.21 4.20 0.59
C SER A 349 -25.80 3.05 -0.35
N LEU A 350 -24.67 3.16 -1.06
CA LEU A 350 -24.10 2.06 -1.86
C LEU A 350 -23.58 0.90 -0.99
N PHE A 351 -23.26 1.16 0.27
CA PHE A 351 -22.71 0.16 1.20
C PHE A 351 -23.74 -0.46 2.13
N GLY A 352 -24.94 0.09 2.18
CA GLY A 352 -26.02 -0.45 3.00
C GLY A 352 -27.15 0.55 3.28
N SER A 353 -28.19 0.06 3.94
CA SER A 353 -29.31 0.84 4.47
C SER A 353 -29.25 0.84 5.99
N GLY A 354 -29.64 1.92 6.62
CA GLY A 354 -29.67 2.08 8.07
C GLY A 354 -30.76 3.01 8.54
N SER A 355 -30.79 3.27 9.85
CA SER A 355 -31.68 4.27 10.46
C SER A 355 -31.33 5.69 10.02
N GLU A 356 -32.21 6.65 10.26
CA GLU A 356 -31.90 8.06 9.97
C GLU A 356 -30.74 8.57 10.83
N ASP A 357 -30.60 8.10 12.07
CA ASP A 357 -29.46 8.38 12.94
C ASP A 357 -28.12 7.86 12.35
N TYR A 358 -28.17 6.69 11.72
CA TYR A 358 -27.01 6.15 11.00
C TYR A 358 -26.58 7.07 9.85
N PHE A 359 -27.53 7.51 9.02
CA PHE A 359 -27.21 8.41 7.91
C PHE A 359 -26.72 9.77 8.39
N THR A 360 -27.37 10.32 9.42
CA THR A 360 -26.97 11.63 10.00
C THR A 360 -25.53 11.59 10.52
N PHE A 361 -25.20 10.61 11.35
CA PHE A 361 -23.84 10.42 11.86
C PHE A 361 -22.84 10.18 10.72
N ALA A 362 -23.17 9.30 9.77
CA ALA A 362 -22.29 8.95 8.67
C ALA A 362 -22.00 10.14 7.76
N GLU A 363 -23.01 10.95 7.41
CA GLU A 363 -22.82 12.16 6.59
C GLU A 363 -21.94 13.20 7.29
N GLU A 364 -22.15 13.43 8.58
CA GLU A 364 -21.34 14.35 9.37
C GLU A 364 -19.89 13.87 9.48
N TYR A 365 -19.70 12.59 9.84
CA TYR A 365 -18.37 11.98 9.92
C TYR A 365 -17.66 12.01 8.55
N PHE A 366 -18.37 11.73 7.46
CA PHE A 366 -17.83 11.78 6.11
C PHE A 366 -17.32 13.18 5.76
N ARG A 367 -18.13 14.22 6.00
CA ARG A 367 -17.78 15.60 5.69
C ARG A 367 -16.63 16.12 6.53
N ILE A 368 -16.62 15.83 7.82
CA ILE A 368 -15.57 16.30 8.74
C ILE A 368 -14.27 15.53 8.51
N TYR A 369 -14.30 14.20 8.58
CA TYR A 369 -13.10 13.37 8.52
C TYR A 369 -12.39 13.47 7.18
N LEU A 370 -13.13 13.60 6.08
CA LEU A 370 -12.62 13.69 4.72
C LEU A 370 -12.48 15.15 4.21
N PHE A 371 -12.53 16.13 5.10
CA PHE A 371 -12.48 17.54 4.70
C PHE A 371 -11.20 17.93 3.95
N PHE A 372 -10.04 17.43 4.37
CA PHE A 372 -8.75 17.72 3.72
C PHE A 372 -8.36 16.72 2.63
N THR A 373 -9.31 15.93 2.10
CA THR A 373 -9.05 14.97 1.01
C THR A 373 -8.35 15.61 -0.19
N PHE A 374 -8.63 16.88 -0.50
CA PHE A 374 -8.01 17.58 -1.64
C PHE A 374 -6.49 17.77 -1.51
N VAL A 375 -5.89 17.64 -0.33
CA VAL A 375 -4.43 17.68 -0.12
C VAL A 375 -3.82 16.32 0.21
N ASN A 376 -4.62 15.27 0.36
CA ASN A 376 -4.16 13.94 0.80
C ASN A 376 -3.22 13.24 -0.19
N CYS A 377 -3.14 13.70 -1.43
CA CYS A 377 -2.15 13.19 -2.39
C CYS A 377 -0.70 13.61 -2.07
N LEU A 378 -0.50 14.70 -1.34
CA LEU A 378 0.82 15.28 -1.10
C LEU A 378 1.75 14.33 -0.35
N GLN A 379 1.31 13.80 0.79
CA GLN A 379 2.14 12.98 1.67
C GLN A 379 2.58 11.66 0.99
N PRO A 380 1.70 10.83 0.36
CA PRO A 380 2.12 9.60 -0.28
C PRO A 380 3.04 9.84 -1.49
N ILE A 381 2.74 10.84 -2.33
CA ILE A 381 3.56 11.16 -3.50
C ILE A 381 4.93 11.67 -3.05
N ALA A 382 4.99 12.57 -2.06
CA ALA A 382 6.24 13.11 -1.54
C ALA A 382 7.09 12.03 -0.85
N SER A 383 6.50 11.17 -0.01
CA SER A 383 7.19 10.10 0.68
C SER A 383 7.84 9.12 -0.30
N ASN A 384 7.09 8.65 -1.30
CA ASN A 384 7.61 7.77 -2.34
C ASN A 384 8.64 8.47 -3.25
N PHE A 385 8.47 9.76 -3.51
CA PHE A 385 9.47 10.55 -4.23
C PHE A 385 10.81 10.59 -3.49
N PHE A 386 10.81 10.86 -2.18
CA PHE A 386 12.05 10.87 -1.40
C PHE A 386 12.71 9.49 -1.35
N THR A 387 11.93 8.42 -1.28
CA THR A 387 12.43 7.05 -1.42
C THR A 387 13.07 6.84 -2.80
N ALA A 388 12.41 7.30 -3.87
CA ALA A 388 12.88 7.17 -5.25
C ALA A 388 14.23 7.88 -5.48
N VAL A 389 14.42 9.07 -4.92
CA VAL A 389 15.68 9.85 -5.07
C VAL A 389 16.75 9.50 -4.02
N GLY A 390 16.56 8.42 -3.27
CA GLY A 390 17.57 7.93 -2.32
C GLY A 390 17.62 8.66 -0.99
N LYS A 391 16.63 9.50 -0.65
CA LYS A 391 16.55 10.31 0.58
C LYS A 391 15.65 9.67 1.64
N ALA A 392 16.03 8.46 2.10
CA ALA A 392 15.24 7.63 3.02
C ALA A 392 14.72 8.39 4.27
N GLN A 393 15.57 9.18 4.91
CA GLN A 393 15.20 9.91 6.13
C GLN A 393 14.00 10.84 5.92
N LYS A 394 13.95 11.58 4.80
CA LYS A 394 12.82 12.46 4.50
C LYS A 394 11.54 11.65 4.24
N GLY A 395 11.66 10.52 3.55
CA GLY A 395 10.54 9.60 3.35
C GLY A 395 9.99 9.04 4.66
N ILE A 396 10.88 8.61 5.57
CA ILE A 396 10.50 8.09 6.90
C ILE A 396 9.80 9.18 7.72
N ILE A 397 10.35 10.39 7.77
CA ILE A 397 9.73 11.51 8.49
C ILE A 397 8.31 11.77 7.99
N LEU A 398 8.09 11.83 6.67
CA LEU A 398 6.77 12.04 6.10
C LEU A 398 5.80 10.89 6.41
N SER A 399 6.28 9.65 6.36
CA SER A 399 5.47 8.47 6.70
C SER A 399 5.04 8.46 8.15
N LEU A 400 5.92 8.83 9.08
CA LEU A 400 5.63 8.89 10.51
C LEU A 400 4.73 10.07 10.87
N THR A 401 4.88 11.21 10.17
CA THR A 401 4.22 12.46 10.54
C THR A 401 2.71 12.31 10.60
N ARG A 402 2.08 11.84 9.51
CA ARG A 402 0.64 11.72 9.45
C ARG A 402 0.09 10.71 10.44
N GLN A 403 0.66 9.50 10.46
CA GLN A 403 0.08 8.37 11.19
C GLN A 403 0.43 8.40 12.68
N ILE A 404 1.72 8.49 13.00
CA ILE A 404 2.22 8.30 14.37
C ILE A 404 2.33 9.63 15.13
N LEU A 405 2.81 10.71 14.47
CA LEU A 405 3.05 11.97 15.18
C LEU A 405 1.78 12.81 15.37
N PHE A 406 0.83 12.71 14.43
CA PHE A 406 -0.40 13.50 14.52
C PHE A 406 -1.65 12.64 14.71
N LEU A 407 -1.97 11.71 13.79
CA LEU A 407 -3.25 11.01 13.82
C LEU A 407 -3.41 10.16 15.09
N LEU A 408 -2.40 9.36 15.44
CA LEU A 408 -2.47 8.48 16.61
C LEU A 408 -2.67 9.25 17.92
N PRO A 409 -1.88 10.30 18.26
CA PRO A 409 -2.13 11.09 19.45
C PRO A 409 -3.48 11.82 19.44
N LEU A 410 -3.91 12.34 18.29
CA LEU A 410 -5.18 13.05 18.18
C LEU A 410 -6.39 12.14 18.38
N ILE A 411 -6.34 10.90 17.87
CA ILE A 411 -7.40 9.89 18.10
C ILE A 411 -7.51 9.54 19.60
N ILE A 412 -6.42 9.63 20.34
CA ILE A 412 -6.41 9.34 21.78
C ILE A 412 -6.83 10.58 22.59
N LEU A 413 -6.29 11.76 22.27
CA LEU A 413 -6.43 12.96 23.10
C LEU A 413 -7.71 13.75 22.84
N LEU A 414 -8.12 13.96 21.59
CA LEU A 414 -9.30 14.77 21.28
C LEU A 414 -10.60 14.20 21.85
N PRO A 415 -10.81 12.89 21.89
CA PRO A 415 -12.03 12.33 22.49
C PRO A 415 -12.19 12.57 23.98
N TYR A 416 -11.12 12.82 24.73
CA TYR A 416 -11.22 13.23 26.14
C TYR A 416 -11.92 14.57 26.31
N ILE A 417 -11.85 15.45 25.30
CA ILE A 417 -12.42 16.81 25.36
C ILE A 417 -13.75 16.87 24.61
N MET A 418 -13.83 16.22 23.46
CA MET A 418 -14.95 16.35 22.51
C MET A 418 -15.78 15.06 22.35
N GLY A 419 -15.48 13.99 23.11
CA GLY A 419 -16.16 12.71 22.93
C GLY A 419 -15.92 12.13 21.53
N ILE A 420 -16.96 11.52 20.94
CA ILE A 420 -16.86 10.88 19.61
C ILE A 420 -16.50 11.87 18.50
N ASP A 421 -16.91 13.12 18.61
CA ASP A 421 -16.61 14.17 17.62
C ASP A 421 -15.10 14.42 17.54
N GLY A 422 -14.37 14.25 18.63
CA GLY A 422 -12.92 14.36 18.66
C GLY A 422 -12.23 13.40 17.69
N ILE A 423 -12.80 12.19 17.46
CA ILE A 423 -12.28 11.23 16.49
C ILE A 423 -12.49 11.75 15.06
N MET A 424 -13.64 12.38 14.79
CA MET A 424 -13.94 12.98 13.49
C MET A 424 -12.92 14.07 13.11
N TYR A 425 -12.53 14.92 14.06
CA TYR A 425 -11.58 16.01 13.82
C TYR A 425 -10.10 15.57 13.79
N ALA A 426 -9.78 14.39 14.32
CA ALA A 426 -8.40 13.88 14.32
C ALA A 426 -7.83 13.70 12.89
N GLY A 427 -8.65 13.19 11.96
CA GLY A 427 -8.27 13.00 10.57
C GLY A 427 -7.82 14.29 9.87
N PRO A 428 -8.71 15.30 9.77
CA PRO A 428 -8.39 16.59 9.13
C PRO A 428 -7.16 17.29 9.73
N CYS A 429 -7.02 17.29 11.05
CA CYS A 429 -5.85 17.89 11.70
C CYS A 429 -4.54 17.20 11.30
N ALA A 430 -4.54 15.87 11.27
CA ALA A 430 -3.38 15.09 10.83
C ALA A 430 -3.07 15.30 9.34
N ASP A 431 -4.09 15.34 8.49
CA ASP A 431 -3.96 15.56 7.05
C ASP A 431 -3.36 16.95 6.75
N LEU A 432 -3.83 17.99 7.43
CA LEU A 432 -3.30 19.34 7.28
C LEU A 432 -1.82 19.43 7.70
N ALA A 433 -1.47 18.87 8.86
CA ALA A 433 -0.09 18.86 9.34
C ALA A 433 0.85 18.11 8.40
N ALA A 434 0.43 16.93 7.91
CA ALA A 434 1.19 16.14 6.95
C ALA A 434 1.34 16.88 5.61
N ALA A 435 0.29 17.56 5.13
CA ALA A 435 0.33 18.33 3.90
C ALA A 435 1.32 19.51 3.99
N LEU A 436 1.28 20.28 5.07
CA LEU A 436 2.19 21.41 5.29
C LEU A 436 3.66 20.96 5.32
N LEU A 437 3.96 19.88 6.05
CA LEU A 437 5.32 19.33 6.07
C LEU A 437 5.74 18.80 4.70
N SER A 438 4.84 18.15 3.97
CA SER A 438 5.10 17.64 2.62
C SER A 438 5.43 18.77 1.66
N ILE A 439 4.66 19.86 1.69
CA ILE A 439 4.92 21.05 0.87
C ILE A 439 6.30 21.63 1.20
N TYR A 440 6.60 21.83 2.49
CA TYR A 440 7.89 22.38 2.91
C TYR A 440 9.07 21.56 2.39
N LEU A 441 9.04 20.23 2.60
CA LEU A 441 10.12 19.36 2.18
C LEU A 441 10.23 19.24 0.65
N VAL A 442 9.11 19.20 -0.06
CA VAL A 442 9.10 19.14 -1.54
C VAL A 442 9.63 20.44 -2.14
N VAL A 443 9.20 21.61 -1.66
CA VAL A 443 9.71 22.91 -2.14
C VAL A 443 11.22 23.02 -1.92
N LYS A 444 11.69 22.66 -0.71
CA LYS A 444 13.13 22.64 -0.40
C LYS A 444 13.90 21.72 -1.36
N GLU A 445 13.35 20.54 -1.64
CA GLU A 445 13.98 19.56 -2.54
C GLU A 445 14.00 20.05 -4.00
N VAL A 446 12.91 20.62 -4.48
CA VAL A 446 12.83 21.21 -5.83
C VAL A 446 13.88 22.29 -6.02
N ASN A 447 14.13 23.13 -5.00
CA ASN A 447 15.18 24.15 -5.05
C ASN A 447 16.59 23.53 -5.11
N ILE A 448 16.84 22.46 -4.35
CA ILE A 448 18.10 21.72 -4.43
C ILE A 448 18.29 21.11 -5.82
N LEU A 449 17.25 20.54 -6.42
CA LEU A 449 17.31 19.97 -7.77
C LEU A 449 17.59 21.04 -8.83
N LYS A 450 17.01 22.25 -8.69
CA LYS A 450 17.31 23.39 -9.58
C LYS A 450 18.77 23.80 -9.52
N GLN A 451 19.36 23.87 -8.30
CA GLN A 451 20.76 24.20 -8.13
C GLN A 451 21.68 23.14 -8.76
N LYS A 452 21.37 21.84 -8.54
CA LYS A 452 22.13 20.74 -9.14
C LYS A 452 22.06 20.77 -10.67
N GLU A 453 20.89 21.06 -11.25
CA GLU A 453 20.71 21.19 -12.70
C GLU A 453 21.57 22.33 -13.28
N ALA A 454 21.61 23.48 -12.59
CA ALA A 454 22.43 24.62 -13.01
C ALA A 454 23.95 24.29 -12.98
N ILE A 455 24.41 23.54 -11.99
CA ILE A 455 25.81 23.12 -11.89
C ILE A 455 26.20 22.12 -12.99
N HIS A 456 25.27 21.23 -13.37
CA HIS A 456 25.52 20.23 -14.43
C HIS A 456 25.42 20.82 -15.85
N ALA A 457 24.84 21.99 -16.00
CA ALA A 457 24.73 22.71 -17.29
C ALA A 457 25.94 23.59 -17.59
N GLN A 458 26.80 23.84 -16.59
CA GLN A 458 28.15 24.48 -16.71
C GLN A 458 29.21 23.42 -17.00
#